data_6bc270b174fd7d2922eca34fe7825c0c
#
_entry.id   6bc270b174fd7d2922eca34fe7825c0c
#
_cell.length_a   1.000
_cell.length_b   1.000
_cell.length_c   1.000
_cell.angle_alpha   90.00
_cell.angle_beta   90.00
_cell.angle_gamma   90.00
#
_symmetry.space_group_name_H-M   'P 1'
#
loop_
_entity.id
_entity.type
_entity.pdbx_description
1 polymer ?
#
loop_
_entity_poly.entity_id
_entity_poly.type
_entity_poly.pdbx_seq_one_letter_code
_entity_poly.pdbx_strand_id
1 'polypeptide(L)'
;MLTPKQNMLEVIRGGNPDRFVNQYEAVQLLFHPFMFASPLLQPGQENVVNAWGVTNTFPKGVPGAFPVHTPDKIVVKDIEDWKDYVHAPSLKFTQDQWDMVKAQYDAVDGEQAFKAAFVAPGLFEQTHHLCEISNALVYYITNPDEMYDLIKYLTEWELELAEGICSNLHPDALFHHDDWGGLDSTFMSPAMFDEFLLEPYKEIYGYYHSHGVELVIHHSDSYAATLVPSMIEMGIDVWQGCMETNNLPELIKKYGGKISFMGGIENRAVDFEGWTDENCDAVVRRVCEECGNKYFIPCIAQGGPGSVYPGVYKSLCDSIDKLNEEKFGIKASESTRLPWQIMF
;
A
#
# COMPACT_ATOMS: atom_id res chain seq x y z
N MET A 1 -3.59 -26.85 11.49
CA MET A 1 -3.22 -25.83 10.49
C MET A 1 -3.90 -24.53 10.90
N LEU A 2 -3.11 -23.46 11.02
CA LEU A 2 -3.64 -22.12 11.32
C LEU A 2 -4.48 -21.62 10.14
N THR A 3 -5.49 -20.78 10.42
CA THR A 3 -6.13 -20.01 9.33
C THR A 3 -5.12 -19.03 8.70
N PRO A 4 -5.33 -18.54 7.48
CA PRO A 4 -4.43 -17.53 6.90
C PRO A 4 -4.22 -16.32 7.83
N LYS A 5 -5.30 -15.79 8.41
CA LYS A 5 -5.24 -14.67 9.37
C LYS A 5 -4.42 -15.03 10.62
N GLN A 6 -4.64 -16.19 11.22
CA GLN A 6 -3.88 -16.64 12.39
C GLN A 6 -2.40 -16.81 12.04
N ASN A 7 -2.08 -17.43 10.89
CA ASN A 7 -0.71 -17.62 10.44
C ASN A 7 0.01 -16.30 10.19
N MET A 8 -0.67 -15.32 9.57
CA MET A 8 -0.12 -13.97 9.38
C MET A 8 0.18 -13.28 10.72
N LEU A 9 -0.71 -13.40 11.71
CA LEU A 9 -0.45 -12.86 13.06
C LEU A 9 0.76 -13.52 13.73
N GLU A 10 0.92 -14.84 13.60
CA GLU A 10 2.11 -15.54 14.10
C GLU A 10 3.39 -15.07 13.40
N VAL A 11 3.34 -14.81 12.08
CA VAL A 11 4.47 -14.21 11.33
C VAL A 11 4.81 -12.83 11.87
N ILE A 12 3.83 -11.94 11.97
CA ILE A 12 4.01 -10.53 12.37
C ILE A 12 4.51 -10.44 13.82
N ARG A 13 4.00 -11.29 14.71
CA ARG A 13 4.35 -11.29 16.15
C ARG A 13 5.61 -12.10 16.47
N GLY A 14 6.23 -12.75 15.46
CA GLY A 14 7.40 -13.61 15.66
C GLY A 14 7.11 -14.86 16.47
N GLY A 15 5.86 -15.32 16.46
CA GLY A 15 5.37 -16.51 17.12
C GLY A 15 5.80 -17.80 16.41
N ASN A 16 4.85 -18.71 16.20
CA ASN A 16 5.08 -20.00 15.58
C ASN A 16 4.21 -20.17 14.31
N PRO A 17 4.52 -19.44 13.22
CA PRO A 17 3.82 -19.63 11.98
C PRO A 17 4.02 -21.06 11.46
N ASP A 18 2.96 -21.67 10.96
CA ASP A 18 3.01 -23.04 10.48
C ASP A 18 3.49 -23.15 9.00
N ARG A 19 3.56 -22.02 8.28
CA ARG A 19 4.02 -21.91 6.89
C ARG A 19 4.38 -20.48 6.53
N PHE A 20 4.92 -20.25 5.34
CA PHE A 20 4.95 -18.92 4.74
C PHE A 20 3.52 -18.45 4.45
N VAL A 21 3.22 -17.20 4.76
CA VAL A 21 1.99 -16.54 4.28
C VAL A 21 2.09 -16.37 2.78
N ASN A 22 1.03 -16.73 2.05
CA ASN A 22 1.04 -16.65 0.59
C ASN A 22 0.52 -15.30 0.12
N GLN A 23 1.45 -14.33 0.01
CA GLN A 23 1.14 -12.97 -0.44
C GLN A 23 -0.04 -12.37 0.35
N TYR A 24 -1.11 -11.99 -0.33
CA TYR A 24 -2.30 -11.38 0.28
C TYR A 24 -3.32 -12.39 0.82
N GLU A 25 -2.97 -13.69 1.04
CA GLU A 25 -3.96 -14.72 1.41
C GLU A 25 -4.77 -14.38 2.69
N ALA A 26 -4.21 -13.54 3.56
CA ALA A 26 -4.82 -13.13 4.81
C ALA A 26 -5.34 -11.68 4.81
N VAL A 27 -5.30 -10.97 3.69
CA VAL A 27 -5.68 -9.55 3.59
C VAL A 27 -6.64 -9.36 2.43
N GLN A 28 -7.86 -8.92 2.71
CA GLN A 28 -8.82 -8.52 1.69
C GLN A 28 -8.87 -6.99 1.61
N LEU A 29 -8.36 -6.44 0.49
CA LEU A 29 -8.45 -5.00 0.22
C LEU A 29 -9.89 -4.64 -0.17
N LEU A 30 -10.46 -3.63 0.47
CA LEU A 30 -11.86 -3.27 0.33
C LEU A 30 -12.01 -1.76 0.10
N PHE A 31 -12.99 -1.41 -0.72
CA PHE A 31 -13.28 -0.02 -1.05
C PHE A 31 -14.06 0.71 0.04
N HIS A 32 -14.06 2.03 -0.05
CA HIS A 32 -14.94 2.96 0.64
C HIS A 32 -15.60 3.92 -0.38
N PRO A 33 -16.67 4.66 -0.02
CA PRO A 33 -17.44 5.43 -1.02
C PRO A 33 -16.62 6.45 -1.80
N PHE A 34 -15.58 7.04 -1.21
CA PHE A 34 -14.74 8.04 -1.89
C PHE A 34 -14.00 7.46 -3.11
N MET A 35 -13.69 6.16 -3.11
CA MET A 35 -13.06 5.51 -4.26
C MET A 35 -13.90 5.64 -5.56
N PHE A 36 -15.21 5.87 -5.43
CA PHE A 36 -16.13 6.07 -6.54
C PHE A 36 -16.44 7.56 -6.82
N ALA A 37 -15.80 8.49 -6.08
CA ALA A 37 -15.94 9.92 -6.34
C ALA A 37 -15.22 10.37 -7.63
N SER A 38 -14.30 9.54 -8.13
CA SER A 38 -13.60 9.71 -9.39
C SER A 38 -13.88 8.53 -10.33
N PRO A 39 -13.80 8.72 -11.66
CA PRO A 39 -13.83 7.58 -12.57
C PRO A 39 -12.67 6.63 -12.29
N LEU A 40 -12.96 5.33 -12.15
CA LEU A 40 -11.92 4.29 -12.08
C LEU A 40 -11.23 4.19 -13.43
N LEU A 41 -9.96 4.58 -13.49
CA LEU A 41 -9.19 4.52 -14.73
C LEU A 41 -8.97 3.07 -15.16
N GLN A 42 -9.07 2.86 -16.48
CA GLN A 42 -8.78 1.59 -17.11
C GLN A 42 -7.51 1.70 -17.96
N PRO A 43 -6.73 0.61 -18.14
CA PRO A 43 -5.56 0.62 -19.02
C PRO A 43 -5.87 1.17 -20.41
N GLY A 44 -5.12 2.19 -20.85
CA GLY A 44 -5.28 2.89 -22.12
C GLY A 44 -6.17 4.14 -22.06
N GLN A 45 -6.71 4.51 -20.89
CA GLN A 45 -7.39 5.80 -20.71
C GLN A 45 -6.37 6.91 -20.41
N GLU A 46 -6.63 8.09 -20.98
CA GLU A 46 -5.74 9.24 -20.86
C GLU A 46 -6.52 10.49 -20.45
N ASN A 47 -5.85 11.37 -19.69
CA ASN A 47 -6.36 12.69 -19.33
C ASN A 47 -7.69 12.67 -18.56
N VAL A 48 -7.86 11.73 -17.65
CA VAL A 48 -9.02 11.64 -16.77
C VAL A 48 -8.75 12.46 -15.51
N VAL A 49 -9.63 13.39 -15.18
CA VAL A 49 -9.49 14.26 -14.00
C VAL A 49 -10.16 13.59 -12.82
N ASN A 50 -9.44 13.48 -11.70
CA ASN A 50 -9.97 12.94 -10.45
C ASN A 50 -10.67 14.01 -9.59
N ALA A 51 -11.19 13.63 -8.43
CA ALA A 51 -11.92 14.51 -7.54
C ALA A 51 -11.06 15.65 -6.94
N TRP A 52 -9.73 15.51 -6.90
CA TRP A 52 -8.78 16.55 -6.49
C TRP A 52 -8.38 17.49 -7.63
N GLY A 53 -8.93 17.31 -8.83
CA GLY A 53 -8.56 18.09 -10.01
C GLY A 53 -7.27 17.61 -10.70
N VAL A 54 -6.66 16.52 -10.24
CA VAL A 54 -5.45 15.95 -10.83
C VAL A 54 -5.82 15.21 -12.10
N THR A 55 -5.12 15.53 -13.19
CA THR A 55 -5.24 14.79 -14.45
C THR A 55 -4.38 13.54 -14.42
N ASN A 56 -4.98 12.39 -14.69
CA ASN A 56 -4.30 11.09 -14.68
C ASN A 56 -4.38 10.40 -16.04
N THR A 57 -3.40 9.53 -16.28
CA THR A 57 -3.37 8.62 -17.44
C THR A 57 -3.01 7.22 -16.98
N PHE A 58 -3.58 6.19 -17.62
CA PHE A 58 -3.25 4.80 -17.35
C PHE A 58 -2.75 4.16 -18.66
N PRO A 59 -1.44 4.23 -18.96
CA PRO A 59 -0.90 3.61 -20.16
C PRO A 59 -1.08 2.08 -20.13
N LYS A 60 -1.19 1.48 -21.32
CA LYS A 60 -1.21 0.01 -21.43
C LYS A 60 0.16 -0.56 -21.08
N GLY A 61 0.19 -1.70 -20.39
CA GLY A 61 1.42 -2.42 -20.07
C GLY A 61 2.21 -1.85 -18.88
N VAL A 62 1.58 -1.02 -18.06
CA VAL A 62 2.11 -0.53 -16.78
C VAL A 62 1.16 -0.91 -15.64
N PRO A 63 1.64 -1.04 -14.39
CA PRO A 63 0.85 -1.57 -13.28
C PRO A 63 -0.19 -0.60 -12.72
N GLY A 64 -0.19 0.69 -13.09
CA GLY A 64 -1.08 1.69 -12.50
C GLY A 64 -1.25 2.96 -13.32
N ALA A 65 -2.10 3.85 -12.81
CA ALA A 65 -2.31 5.18 -13.35
C ALA A 65 -1.31 6.18 -12.76
N PHE A 66 -0.95 7.20 -13.53
CA PHE A 66 0.00 8.23 -13.12
C PHE A 66 -0.56 9.63 -13.39
N PRO A 67 -0.23 10.62 -12.56
CA PRO A 67 -0.59 12.01 -12.83
C PRO A 67 0.13 12.56 -14.05
N VAL A 68 -0.54 13.42 -14.78
CA VAL A 68 0.01 14.12 -15.96
C VAL A 68 0.40 15.53 -15.55
N HIS A 69 1.69 15.81 -15.53
CA HIS A 69 2.24 17.06 -15.03
C HIS A 69 2.79 17.98 -16.14
N THR A 70 2.00 18.17 -17.23
CA THR A 70 2.28 19.28 -18.15
C THR A 70 1.91 20.62 -17.47
N PRO A 71 2.54 21.75 -17.82
CA PRO A 71 2.32 23.03 -17.13
C PRO A 71 0.87 23.48 -17.02
N ASP A 72 0.04 23.12 -18.01
CA ASP A 72 -1.40 23.40 -18.01
C ASP A 72 -2.20 22.49 -17.07
N LYS A 73 -1.70 21.30 -16.75
CA LYS A 73 -2.38 20.26 -15.93
C LYS A 73 -1.96 20.18 -14.49
N ILE A 74 -0.80 20.74 -14.11
CA ILE A 74 -0.42 20.88 -12.70
C ILE A 74 -1.51 21.68 -12.00
N VAL A 75 -2.00 21.19 -10.85
CA VAL A 75 -3.08 21.85 -10.11
C VAL A 75 -2.58 23.12 -9.44
N VAL A 76 -1.56 23.02 -8.60
CA VAL A 76 -0.96 24.16 -7.90
C VAL A 76 -0.01 24.88 -8.85
N LYS A 77 -0.37 26.10 -9.25
CA LYS A 77 0.45 26.94 -10.14
C LYS A 77 1.47 27.76 -9.39
N ASP A 78 1.13 28.17 -8.18
CA ASP A 78 1.96 28.91 -7.24
C ASP A 78 1.67 28.40 -5.84
N ILE A 79 2.72 27.97 -5.14
CA ILE A 79 2.55 27.40 -3.80
C ILE A 79 2.15 28.46 -2.77
N GLU A 80 2.52 29.72 -2.96
CA GLU A 80 2.14 30.81 -2.05
C GLU A 80 0.61 31.04 -2.05
N ASP A 81 -0.03 30.72 -3.18
CA ASP A 81 -1.48 30.83 -3.39
C ASP A 81 -2.19 29.48 -3.46
N TRP A 82 -1.62 28.38 -2.89
CA TRP A 82 -2.14 27.02 -3.04
C TRP A 82 -3.61 26.87 -2.68
N LYS A 83 -4.12 27.68 -1.75
CA LYS A 83 -5.53 27.68 -1.29
C LYS A 83 -6.51 28.08 -2.38
N ASP A 84 -6.05 28.79 -3.41
CA ASP A 84 -6.87 29.17 -4.55
C ASP A 84 -7.03 28.02 -5.56
N TYR A 85 -6.17 27.02 -5.49
CA TYR A 85 -6.12 25.90 -6.43
C TYR A 85 -6.64 24.59 -5.83
N VAL A 86 -6.33 24.32 -4.56
CA VAL A 86 -6.62 23.03 -3.91
C VAL A 86 -7.93 23.10 -3.14
N HIS A 87 -8.89 22.29 -3.56
CA HIS A 87 -10.18 22.15 -2.90
C HIS A 87 -10.44 20.68 -2.59
N ALA A 88 -10.48 20.35 -1.30
CA ALA A 88 -10.73 18.98 -0.88
C ALA A 88 -12.10 18.47 -1.37
N PRO A 89 -12.15 17.25 -1.93
CA PRO A 89 -13.41 16.62 -2.31
C PRO A 89 -14.31 16.42 -1.10
N SER A 90 -15.63 16.50 -1.32
CA SER A 90 -16.61 16.26 -0.26
C SER A 90 -16.61 14.79 0.16
N LEU A 91 -16.62 14.54 1.46
CA LEU A 91 -16.76 13.23 2.09
C LEU A 91 -18.20 12.94 2.58
N LYS A 92 -19.15 13.76 2.15
CA LYS A 92 -20.57 13.58 2.50
C LYS A 92 -21.21 12.52 1.62
N PHE A 93 -21.31 11.30 2.14
CA PHE A 93 -21.94 10.17 1.47
C PHE A 93 -23.29 9.85 2.14
N THR A 94 -24.23 9.35 1.32
CA THR A 94 -25.53 8.87 1.82
C THR A 94 -25.36 7.51 2.51
N GLN A 95 -26.32 7.15 3.36
CA GLN A 95 -26.31 5.82 3.98
C GLN A 95 -26.32 4.69 2.94
N ASP A 96 -27.06 4.85 1.85
CA ASP A 96 -27.08 3.85 0.76
C ASP A 96 -25.71 3.62 0.13
N GLN A 97 -24.87 4.68 0.00
CA GLN A 97 -23.51 4.56 -0.51
C GLN A 97 -22.61 3.80 0.48
N TRP A 98 -22.74 4.07 1.77
CA TRP A 98 -22.04 3.31 2.81
C TRP A 98 -22.52 1.84 2.85
N ASP A 99 -23.81 1.58 2.78
CA ASP A 99 -24.37 0.22 2.82
C ASP A 99 -23.92 -0.60 1.61
N MET A 100 -23.82 0.03 0.43
CA MET A 100 -23.33 -0.64 -0.77
C MET A 100 -21.90 -1.15 -0.60
N VAL A 101 -21.00 -0.35 -0.04
CA VAL A 101 -19.61 -0.79 0.17
C VAL A 101 -19.50 -1.70 1.40
N LYS A 102 -20.29 -1.47 2.43
CA LYS A 102 -20.32 -2.32 3.63
C LYS A 102 -20.65 -3.78 3.30
N ALA A 103 -21.47 -4.03 2.30
CA ALA A 103 -21.77 -5.38 1.86
C ALA A 103 -20.50 -6.19 1.45
N GLN A 104 -19.46 -5.53 0.95
CA GLN A 104 -18.18 -6.19 0.66
C GLN A 104 -17.45 -6.59 1.94
N TYR A 105 -17.45 -5.72 2.97
CA TYR A 105 -16.86 -6.01 4.28
C TYR A 105 -17.59 -7.15 5.00
N ASP A 106 -18.92 -7.18 4.90
CA ASP A 106 -19.74 -8.21 5.52
C ASP A 106 -19.59 -9.57 4.83
N ALA A 107 -19.19 -9.59 3.55
CA ALA A 107 -18.94 -10.81 2.78
C ALA A 107 -17.60 -11.50 3.11
N VAL A 108 -16.67 -10.78 3.74
CA VAL A 108 -15.36 -11.34 4.11
C VAL A 108 -15.50 -12.17 5.39
N ASP A 109 -15.02 -13.42 5.34
CA ASP A 109 -14.86 -14.23 6.55
C ASP A 109 -13.71 -13.70 7.40
N GLY A 110 -14.06 -12.98 8.47
CA GLY A 110 -13.11 -12.36 9.39
C GLY A 110 -12.23 -13.33 10.18
N GLU A 111 -12.53 -14.64 10.17
CA GLU A 111 -11.65 -15.68 10.74
C GLU A 111 -10.53 -16.08 9.76
N GLN A 112 -10.72 -15.83 8.47
CA GLN A 112 -9.77 -16.17 7.42
C GLN A 112 -8.89 -15.00 7.01
N ALA A 113 -9.43 -13.77 6.96
CA ALA A 113 -8.72 -12.60 6.46
C ALA A 113 -9.05 -11.33 7.22
N PHE A 114 -8.12 -10.39 7.18
CA PHE A 114 -8.32 -9.00 7.59
C PHE A 114 -9.14 -8.26 6.53
N LYS A 115 -10.13 -7.51 6.98
CA LYS A 115 -10.89 -6.54 6.18
C LYS A 115 -10.10 -5.25 6.14
N ALA A 116 -9.31 -5.05 5.11
CA ALA A 116 -8.44 -3.90 5.00
C ALA A 116 -9.09 -2.78 4.17
N ALA A 117 -9.35 -1.65 4.80
CA ALA A 117 -9.75 -0.44 4.08
C ALA A 117 -8.56 0.05 3.23
N PHE A 118 -8.78 0.21 1.92
CA PHE A 118 -7.74 0.70 1.01
C PHE A 118 -7.84 2.22 0.89
N VAL A 119 -6.76 2.93 1.24
CA VAL A 119 -6.66 4.40 1.15
C VAL A 119 -5.44 4.76 0.31
N ALA A 120 -5.65 5.57 -0.71
CA ALA A 120 -4.62 6.09 -1.64
C ALA A 120 -5.12 7.35 -2.35
N PRO A 121 -4.21 8.25 -2.74
CA PRO A 121 -2.82 8.33 -2.32
C PRO A 121 -2.67 8.85 -0.89
N GLY A 122 -1.51 8.62 -0.27
CA GLY A 122 -1.19 9.23 1.02
C GLY A 122 -0.70 10.68 0.90
N LEU A 123 -0.25 11.24 2.01
CA LEU A 123 0.05 12.67 2.11
C LEU A 123 1.17 13.12 1.16
N PHE A 124 2.28 12.37 1.08
CA PHE A 124 3.40 12.75 0.23
C PHE A 124 3.00 12.69 -1.25
N GLU A 125 2.41 11.59 -1.69
CA GLU A 125 1.95 11.45 -3.07
C GLU A 125 0.91 12.51 -3.41
N GLN A 126 -0.04 12.79 -2.50
CA GLN A 126 -1.04 13.82 -2.75
C GLN A 126 -0.41 15.20 -2.94
N THR A 127 0.66 15.55 -2.18
CA THR A 127 1.35 16.83 -2.42
C THR A 127 1.98 16.91 -3.80
N HIS A 128 2.67 15.85 -4.24
CA HIS A 128 3.29 15.88 -5.56
C HIS A 128 2.31 15.61 -6.71
N HIS A 129 1.18 14.96 -6.48
CA HIS A 129 0.11 14.89 -7.46
C HIS A 129 -0.48 16.28 -7.76
N LEU A 130 -0.57 17.14 -6.75
CA LEU A 130 -1.08 18.50 -6.88
C LEU A 130 -0.03 19.47 -7.48
N CYS A 131 1.24 19.35 -7.07
CA CYS A 131 2.30 20.31 -7.37
C CYS A 131 3.25 19.89 -8.50
N GLU A 132 3.25 18.62 -8.94
CA GLU A 132 4.34 17.94 -9.66
C GLU A 132 5.52 17.64 -8.71
N ILE A 133 6.16 16.46 -8.90
CA ILE A 133 7.13 15.94 -7.93
C ILE A 133 8.36 16.83 -7.74
N SER A 134 8.93 17.36 -8.81
CA SER A 134 10.12 18.22 -8.73
C SER A 134 9.80 19.54 -8.03
N ASN A 135 8.63 20.10 -8.35
CA ASN A 135 8.14 21.32 -7.70
C ASN A 135 7.88 21.06 -6.22
N ALA A 136 7.16 19.98 -5.88
CA ALA A 136 6.87 19.63 -4.48
C ALA A 136 8.15 19.51 -3.66
N LEU A 137 9.16 18.78 -4.16
CA LEU A 137 10.43 18.61 -3.47
C LEU A 137 11.20 19.94 -3.29
N VAL A 138 11.10 20.85 -4.24
CA VAL A 138 11.66 22.20 -4.12
C VAL A 138 10.88 23.00 -3.07
N TYR A 139 9.54 22.92 -3.06
CA TYR A 139 8.69 23.66 -2.12
C TYR A 139 8.90 23.23 -0.65
N TYR A 140 9.17 21.96 -0.38
CA TYR A 140 9.57 21.50 0.96
C TYR A 140 10.81 22.25 1.51
N ILE A 141 11.67 22.79 0.62
CA ILE A 141 12.89 23.52 1.00
C ILE A 141 12.66 25.04 0.96
N THR A 142 11.99 25.54 -0.08
CA THR A 142 11.88 26.98 -0.34
C THR A 142 10.66 27.64 0.30
N ASN A 143 9.59 26.87 0.51
CA ASN A 143 8.28 27.32 0.99
C ASN A 143 7.75 26.38 2.10
N PRO A 144 8.54 26.16 3.17
CA PRO A 144 8.17 25.17 4.19
C PRO A 144 6.83 25.52 4.89
N ASP A 145 6.53 26.78 5.12
CA ASP A 145 5.32 27.20 5.81
C ASP A 145 4.07 26.84 4.99
N GLU A 146 4.10 27.07 3.67
CA GLU A 146 3.02 26.70 2.75
C GLU A 146 2.86 25.19 2.65
N MET A 147 3.97 24.44 2.64
CA MET A 147 3.93 22.97 2.62
C MET A 147 3.38 22.40 3.93
N TYR A 148 3.72 22.96 5.09
CA TYR A 148 3.09 22.60 6.37
C TYR A 148 1.58 22.83 6.34
N ASP A 149 1.16 24.00 5.85
CA ASP A 149 -0.26 24.35 5.75
C ASP A 149 -1.02 23.39 4.80
N LEU A 150 -0.42 23.05 3.66
CA LEU A 150 -0.99 22.10 2.70
C LEU A 150 -1.09 20.70 3.30
N ILE A 151 -0.01 20.18 3.92
CA ILE A 151 -0.01 18.86 4.56
C ILE A 151 -1.05 18.80 5.68
N LYS A 152 -1.13 19.84 6.50
CA LYS A 152 -2.16 19.93 7.54
C LYS A 152 -3.57 19.86 6.96
N TYR A 153 -3.84 20.58 5.88
CA TYR A 153 -5.13 20.54 5.19
C TYR A 153 -5.47 19.15 4.65
N LEU A 154 -4.49 18.46 4.08
CA LEU A 154 -4.65 17.08 3.59
C LEU A 154 -4.87 16.11 4.76
N THR A 155 -4.13 16.27 5.86
CA THR A 155 -4.26 15.46 7.09
C THR A 155 -5.66 15.59 7.69
N GLU A 156 -6.20 16.81 7.81
CA GLU A 156 -7.55 17.05 8.32
C GLU A 156 -8.61 16.37 7.44
N TRP A 157 -8.45 16.42 6.12
CA TRP A 157 -9.34 15.72 5.19
C TRP A 157 -9.24 14.19 5.33
N GLU A 158 -8.03 13.66 5.46
CA GLU A 158 -7.83 12.21 5.59
C GLU A 158 -8.35 11.69 6.93
N LEU A 159 -8.27 12.47 8.00
CA LEU A 159 -8.89 12.16 9.29
C LEU A 159 -10.43 12.13 9.20
N GLU A 160 -11.05 13.06 8.46
CA GLU A 160 -12.49 13.02 8.20
C GLU A 160 -12.88 11.74 7.40
N LEU A 161 -12.05 11.35 6.43
CA LEU A 161 -12.22 10.09 5.69
C LEU A 161 -12.09 8.87 6.62
N ALA A 162 -11.09 8.86 7.50
CA ALA A 162 -10.86 7.80 8.48
C ALA A 162 -12.04 7.67 9.45
N GLU A 163 -12.61 8.80 9.92
CA GLU A 163 -13.83 8.80 10.74
C GLU A 163 -15.00 8.13 10.02
N GLY A 164 -15.22 8.50 8.75
CA GLY A 164 -16.27 7.89 7.93
C GLY A 164 -16.08 6.38 7.74
N ILE A 165 -14.86 5.95 7.42
CA ILE A 165 -14.50 4.53 7.25
C ILE A 165 -14.70 3.75 8.55
N CYS A 166 -14.10 4.20 9.64
CA CYS A 166 -14.18 3.51 10.93
C CYS A 166 -15.62 3.42 11.45
N SER A 167 -16.40 4.50 11.33
CA SER A 167 -17.75 4.56 11.85
C SER A 167 -18.75 3.71 11.07
N ASN A 168 -18.54 3.51 9.77
CA ASN A 168 -19.51 2.81 8.91
C ASN A 168 -19.07 1.39 8.52
N LEU A 169 -17.77 1.15 8.34
CA LEU A 169 -17.27 -0.08 7.75
C LEU A 169 -16.57 -1.00 8.76
N HIS A 170 -16.06 -0.46 9.87
CA HIS A 170 -15.36 -1.20 10.93
C HIS A 170 -14.29 -2.15 10.37
N PRO A 171 -13.26 -1.64 9.66
CA PRO A 171 -12.19 -2.47 9.12
C PRO A 171 -11.31 -3.08 10.23
N ASP A 172 -10.76 -4.27 9.97
CA ASP A 172 -9.78 -4.90 10.85
C ASP A 172 -8.36 -4.39 10.57
N ALA A 173 -8.12 -3.89 9.36
CA ALA A 173 -6.84 -3.34 8.93
C ALA A 173 -7.02 -2.09 8.05
N LEU A 174 -5.99 -1.28 8.02
CA LEU A 174 -5.78 -0.24 7.02
C LEU A 174 -4.74 -0.72 6.02
N PHE A 175 -4.98 -0.53 4.72
CA PHE A 175 -3.96 -0.62 3.69
C PHE A 175 -3.80 0.78 3.08
N HIS A 176 -2.71 1.44 3.42
CA HIS A 176 -2.44 2.83 3.06
C HIS A 176 -1.30 2.90 2.04
N HIS A 177 -1.53 3.58 0.93
CA HIS A 177 -0.58 3.67 -0.18
C HIS A 177 0.03 5.06 -0.24
N ASP A 178 1.37 5.14 -0.10
CA ASP A 178 2.15 6.36 -0.31
C ASP A 178 3.62 6.02 -0.60
N ASP A 179 4.10 6.32 -1.78
CA ASP A 179 5.46 6.01 -2.20
C ASP A 179 6.44 7.11 -1.81
N TRP A 180 7.46 6.74 -1.03
CA TRP A 180 8.39 7.69 -0.42
C TRP A 180 9.78 7.73 -1.06
N GLY A 181 9.96 7.00 -2.15
CA GLY A 181 11.26 6.91 -2.82
C GLY A 181 11.17 6.41 -4.24
N GLY A 182 12.32 6.36 -4.86
CA GLY A 182 12.53 5.70 -6.14
C GLY A 182 13.15 4.32 -5.95
N LEU A 183 13.89 3.85 -6.96
CA LEU A 183 14.50 2.53 -6.94
C LEU A 183 15.63 2.39 -5.90
N ASP A 184 16.44 3.43 -5.74
CA ASP A 184 17.71 3.36 -4.99
C ASP A 184 17.81 4.38 -3.83
N SER A 185 16.86 5.28 -3.69
CA SER A 185 16.86 6.32 -2.66
C SER A 185 15.46 6.81 -2.32
N THR A 186 15.28 7.31 -1.09
CA THR A 186 14.10 8.12 -0.73
C THR A 186 14.11 9.45 -1.48
N PHE A 187 12.92 10.01 -1.73
CA PHE A 187 12.79 11.32 -2.39
C PHE A 187 13.27 12.46 -1.51
N MET A 188 13.17 12.32 -0.19
CA MET A 188 13.68 13.29 0.77
C MET A 188 14.53 12.61 1.85
N SER A 189 15.35 13.38 2.54
CA SER A 189 16.14 12.85 3.66
C SER A 189 15.23 12.41 4.81
N PRO A 190 15.65 11.43 5.64
CA PRO A 190 14.87 11.05 6.82
C PRO A 190 14.52 12.23 7.73
N ALA A 191 15.43 13.18 7.91
CA ALA A 191 15.17 14.36 8.74
C ALA A 191 14.06 15.25 8.17
N MET A 192 14.05 15.46 6.85
CA MET A 192 12.98 16.22 6.18
C MET A 192 11.66 15.44 6.19
N PHE A 193 11.70 14.13 6.00
CA PHE A 193 10.52 13.29 6.11
C PHE A 193 9.89 13.39 7.51
N ASP A 194 10.71 13.25 8.56
CA ASP A 194 10.26 13.36 9.94
C ASP A 194 9.68 14.75 10.24
N GLU A 195 10.32 15.79 9.72
CA GLU A 195 9.90 17.17 9.91
C GLU A 195 8.47 17.44 9.39
N PHE A 196 8.14 16.94 8.21
CA PHE A 196 6.87 17.25 7.55
C PHE A 196 5.79 16.19 7.69
N LEU A 197 6.16 14.90 7.77
CA LEU A 197 5.23 13.79 7.59
C LEU A 197 5.08 12.88 8.81
N LEU A 198 6.06 12.84 9.73
CA LEU A 198 6.01 11.92 10.86
C LEU A 198 4.78 12.15 11.75
N GLU A 199 4.59 13.36 12.26
CA GLU A 199 3.44 13.65 13.15
C GLU A 199 2.09 13.56 12.44
N PRO A 200 1.90 14.05 11.19
CA PRO A 200 0.68 13.80 10.42
C PRO A 200 0.32 12.31 10.29
N TYR A 201 1.28 11.46 9.95
CA TYR A 201 1.01 10.01 9.86
C TYR A 201 0.76 9.36 11.21
N LYS A 202 1.44 9.78 12.27
CA LYS A 202 1.13 9.32 13.64
C LYS A 202 -0.31 9.65 14.04
N GLU A 203 -0.80 10.81 13.64
CA GLU A 203 -2.19 11.21 13.91
C GLU A 203 -3.18 10.33 13.13
N ILE A 204 -2.95 10.14 11.83
CA ILE A 204 -3.82 9.31 10.98
C ILE A 204 -3.82 7.85 11.45
N TYR A 205 -2.65 7.22 11.58
CA TYR A 205 -2.57 5.80 11.96
C TYR A 205 -3.02 5.58 13.41
N GLY A 206 -2.70 6.53 14.31
CA GLY A 206 -3.21 6.55 15.68
C GLY A 206 -4.73 6.64 15.75
N TYR A 207 -5.36 7.38 14.85
CA TYR A 207 -6.82 7.42 14.73
C TYR A 207 -7.38 6.04 14.40
N TYR A 208 -6.88 5.38 13.35
CA TYR A 208 -7.32 4.04 12.96
C TYR A 208 -7.15 3.02 14.09
N HIS A 209 -5.98 2.96 14.72
CA HIS A 209 -5.73 2.07 15.87
C HIS A 209 -6.68 2.33 17.05
N SER A 210 -6.93 3.60 17.38
CA SER A 210 -7.84 3.94 18.47
C SER A 210 -9.31 3.60 18.17
N HIS A 211 -9.66 3.37 16.90
CA HIS A 211 -10.99 3.00 16.44
C HIS A 211 -11.13 1.52 16.04
N GLY A 212 -10.20 0.67 16.50
CA GLY A 212 -10.34 -0.78 16.40
C GLY A 212 -9.62 -1.45 15.23
N VAL A 213 -8.87 -0.69 14.43
CA VAL A 213 -7.99 -1.25 13.40
C VAL A 213 -6.81 -1.94 14.07
N GLU A 214 -6.67 -3.24 13.85
CA GLU A 214 -5.62 -4.07 14.46
C GLU A 214 -4.27 -3.89 13.76
N LEU A 215 -4.27 -3.74 12.42
CA LEU A 215 -3.05 -3.63 11.61
C LEU A 215 -3.08 -2.43 10.70
N VAL A 216 -1.99 -1.67 10.69
CA VAL A 216 -1.66 -0.70 9.65
C VAL A 216 -0.65 -1.33 8.69
N ILE A 217 -1.09 -1.58 7.46
CA ILE A 217 -0.26 -2.06 6.35
C ILE A 217 0.02 -0.86 5.46
N HIS A 218 1.26 -0.41 5.43
CA HIS A 218 1.66 0.71 4.57
C HIS A 218 2.32 0.18 3.31
N HIS A 219 1.79 0.58 2.14
CA HIS A 219 2.41 0.28 0.86
C HIS A 219 3.36 1.40 0.46
N SER A 220 4.58 1.00 0.14
CA SER A 220 5.54 1.80 -0.61
C SER A 220 6.45 0.86 -1.38
N ASP A 221 6.31 0.83 -2.71
CA ASP A 221 7.11 -0.01 -3.59
C ASP A 221 8.41 0.72 -4.03
N SER A 222 9.09 1.27 -3.06
CA SER A 222 10.25 2.13 -3.24
C SER A 222 11.43 1.72 -2.34
N TYR A 223 12.58 2.36 -2.55
CA TYR A 223 13.62 2.35 -1.55
C TYR A 223 13.21 3.26 -0.39
N ALA A 224 12.91 2.66 0.76
CA ALA A 224 12.56 3.36 1.99
C ALA A 224 13.21 2.78 3.25
N ALA A 225 14.28 1.99 3.10
CA ALA A 225 15.00 1.34 4.21
C ALA A 225 15.46 2.33 5.30
N THR A 226 15.80 3.56 4.91
CA THR A 226 16.23 4.62 5.84
C THR A 226 15.10 5.22 6.65
N LEU A 227 13.82 5.02 6.23
CA LEU A 227 12.61 5.50 6.90
C LEU A 227 11.98 4.47 7.85
N VAL A 228 12.54 3.25 7.96
CA VAL A 228 11.99 2.22 8.85
C VAL A 228 11.87 2.69 10.31
N PRO A 229 12.81 3.46 10.89
CA PRO A 229 12.60 4.03 12.23
C PRO A 229 11.35 4.91 12.32
N SER A 230 11.11 5.75 11.34
CA SER A 230 9.93 6.63 11.27
C SER A 230 8.65 5.81 11.06
N MET A 231 8.68 4.77 10.21
CA MET A 231 7.55 3.83 10.04
C MET A 231 7.12 3.19 11.36
N ILE A 232 8.10 2.74 12.17
CA ILE A 232 7.84 2.16 13.49
C ILE A 232 7.21 3.21 14.42
N GLU A 233 7.71 4.43 14.40
CA GLU A 233 7.20 5.52 15.24
C GLU A 233 5.79 5.97 14.85
N MET A 234 5.44 5.89 13.56
CA MET A 234 4.08 6.14 13.04
C MET A 234 3.08 5.06 13.46
N GLY A 235 3.54 3.88 13.87
CA GLY A 235 2.68 2.74 14.20
C GLY A 235 2.34 1.86 12.99
N ILE A 236 3.21 1.79 11.98
CA ILE A 236 3.06 0.85 10.87
C ILE A 236 3.45 -0.55 11.36
N ASP A 237 2.53 -1.52 11.21
CA ASP A 237 2.74 -2.92 11.58
C ASP A 237 3.42 -3.71 10.47
N VAL A 238 3.05 -3.42 9.21
CA VAL A 238 3.57 -4.11 8.02
C VAL A 238 3.92 -3.09 6.94
N TRP A 239 5.17 -3.10 6.49
CA TRP A 239 5.55 -2.41 5.27
C TRP A 239 5.41 -3.35 4.08
N GLN A 240 4.43 -3.10 3.20
CA GLN A 240 4.21 -3.83 1.95
C GLN A 240 4.85 -3.06 0.78
N GLY A 241 5.33 -3.80 -0.23
CA GLY A 241 6.03 -3.23 -1.39
C GLY A 241 7.56 -3.24 -1.25
N CYS A 242 8.08 -3.90 -0.20
CA CYS A 242 9.53 -3.92 0.04
C CYS A 242 10.29 -4.51 -1.14
N MET A 243 11.07 -3.68 -1.85
CA MET A 243 11.94 -4.09 -2.95
C MET A 243 13.27 -4.68 -2.44
N GLU A 244 13.94 -5.44 -3.31
CA GLU A 244 15.24 -6.08 -3.03
C GLU A 244 16.34 -5.06 -2.65
N THR A 245 16.30 -3.86 -3.24
CA THR A 245 17.23 -2.76 -2.97
C THR A 245 17.23 -2.31 -1.50
N ASN A 246 16.18 -2.62 -0.73
CA ASN A 246 16.09 -2.33 0.69
C ASN A 246 16.90 -3.29 1.59
N ASN A 247 17.46 -4.38 1.06
CA ASN A 247 18.18 -5.39 1.82
C ASN A 247 17.33 -6.00 2.97
N LEU A 248 16.22 -6.64 2.60
CA LEU A 248 15.24 -7.20 3.52
C LEU A 248 15.83 -8.08 4.64
N PRO A 249 16.79 -9.00 4.40
CA PRO A 249 17.36 -9.80 5.48
C PRO A 249 17.97 -8.97 6.62
N GLU A 250 18.66 -7.87 6.29
CA GLU A 250 19.23 -6.97 7.30
C GLU A 250 18.13 -6.13 8.01
N LEU A 251 17.08 -5.72 7.30
CA LEU A 251 15.95 -5.02 7.91
C LEU A 251 15.21 -5.92 8.88
N ILE A 252 14.91 -7.16 8.49
CA ILE A 252 14.26 -8.15 9.35
C ILE A 252 15.09 -8.42 10.61
N LYS A 253 16.39 -8.61 10.45
CA LYS A 253 17.32 -8.82 11.57
C LYS A 253 17.35 -7.64 12.55
N LYS A 254 17.29 -6.41 12.01
CA LYS A 254 17.42 -5.17 12.82
C LYS A 254 16.11 -4.74 13.46
N TYR A 255 14.99 -4.91 12.75
CA TYR A 255 13.71 -4.32 13.13
C TYR A 255 12.58 -5.34 13.35
N GLY A 256 12.80 -6.62 13.04
CA GLY A 256 11.82 -7.67 13.29
C GLY A 256 11.31 -7.66 14.73
N GLY A 257 9.99 -7.79 14.91
CA GLY A 257 9.29 -7.62 16.18
C GLY A 257 8.86 -6.19 16.51
N LYS A 258 9.27 -5.21 15.71
CA LYS A 258 8.77 -3.83 15.78
C LYS A 258 7.96 -3.45 14.55
N ILE A 259 8.31 -4.02 13.41
CA ILE A 259 7.63 -3.92 12.13
C ILE A 259 7.87 -5.23 11.35
N SER A 260 6.97 -5.59 10.47
CA SER A 260 7.11 -6.72 9.55
C SER A 260 7.18 -6.23 8.11
N PHE A 261 7.73 -7.07 7.25
CA PHE A 261 8.01 -6.73 5.86
C PHE A 261 7.27 -7.67 4.92
N MET A 262 6.57 -7.10 3.94
CA MET A 262 5.83 -7.84 2.92
C MET A 262 6.34 -7.41 1.54
N GLY A 263 6.94 -8.33 0.78
CA GLY A 263 7.56 -8.01 -0.49
C GLY A 263 8.67 -8.99 -0.89
N GLY A 264 9.77 -8.47 -1.40
CA GLY A 264 10.97 -9.21 -1.77
C GLY A 264 10.93 -9.88 -3.14
N ILE A 265 9.74 -10.02 -3.75
CA ILE A 265 9.60 -10.56 -5.10
C ILE A 265 9.54 -9.38 -6.07
N GLU A 266 10.67 -9.09 -6.71
CA GLU A 266 10.80 -8.00 -7.67
C GLU A 266 10.03 -8.26 -8.96
N ASN A 267 9.18 -7.33 -9.38
CA ASN A 267 8.41 -7.44 -10.62
C ASN A 267 9.31 -7.68 -11.83
N ARG A 268 10.41 -6.93 -11.95
CA ARG A 268 11.37 -7.09 -13.06
C ARG A 268 11.98 -8.48 -13.17
N ALA A 269 11.94 -9.29 -12.11
CA ALA A 269 12.47 -10.65 -12.10
C ALA A 269 11.43 -11.71 -12.48
N VAL A 270 10.14 -11.37 -12.44
CA VAL A 270 9.04 -12.33 -12.64
C VAL A 270 7.95 -11.83 -13.61
N ASP A 271 7.70 -10.53 -13.71
CA ASP A 271 6.59 -9.91 -14.45
C ASP A 271 7.10 -9.23 -15.74
N PHE A 272 7.58 -10.04 -16.69
CA PHE A 272 8.17 -9.60 -17.97
C PHE A 272 7.73 -10.50 -19.13
N GLU A 273 7.92 -10.03 -20.35
CA GLU A 273 7.59 -10.83 -21.54
C GLU A 273 8.44 -12.11 -21.60
N GLY A 274 7.78 -13.27 -21.62
CA GLY A 274 8.44 -14.58 -21.65
C GLY A 274 8.82 -15.12 -20.27
N TRP A 275 8.23 -14.62 -19.20
CA TRP A 275 8.33 -15.20 -17.85
C TRP A 275 7.91 -16.68 -17.84
N THR A 276 8.41 -17.46 -16.89
CA THR A 276 8.07 -18.89 -16.72
C THR A 276 7.83 -19.24 -15.27
N ASP A 277 7.15 -20.37 -15.03
CA ASP A 277 6.94 -20.90 -13.67
C ASP A 277 8.27 -21.17 -12.96
N GLU A 278 9.30 -21.61 -13.70
CA GLU A 278 10.63 -21.87 -13.15
C GLU A 278 11.31 -20.57 -12.66
N ASN A 279 11.12 -19.45 -13.37
CA ASN A 279 11.61 -18.14 -12.93
C ASN A 279 10.92 -17.74 -11.62
N CYS A 280 9.59 -17.88 -11.54
CA CYS A 280 8.82 -17.57 -10.35
C CYS A 280 9.24 -18.46 -9.16
N ASP A 281 9.35 -19.77 -9.35
CA ASP A 281 9.78 -20.73 -8.31
C ASP A 281 11.19 -20.40 -7.79
N ALA A 282 12.13 -20.08 -8.68
CA ALA A 282 13.50 -19.73 -8.30
C ALA A 282 13.57 -18.46 -7.44
N VAL A 283 12.82 -17.42 -7.82
CA VAL A 283 12.78 -16.14 -7.06
C VAL A 283 12.11 -16.36 -5.70
N VAL A 284 10.96 -17.04 -5.65
CA VAL A 284 10.24 -17.34 -4.40
C VAL A 284 11.15 -18.12 -3.44
N ARG A 285 11.81 -19.17 -3.90
CA ARG A 285 12.73 -19.98 -3.06
C ARG A 285 13.85 -19.14 -2.48
N ARG A 286 14.53 -18.37 -3.30
CA ARG A 286 15.62 -17.50 -2.88
C ARG A 286 15.15 -16.53 -1.80
N VAL A 287 14.10 -15.78 -2.05
CA VAL A 287 13.59 -14.76 -1.13
C VAL A 287 13.13 -15.36 0.20
N CYS A 288 12.41 -16.50 0.16
CA CYS A 288 11.97 -17.19 1.36
C CYS A 288 13.14 -17.80 2.16
N GLU A 289 14.20 -18.24 1.49
CA GLU A 289 15.40 -18.78 2.16
C GLU A 289 16.22 -17.68 2.83
N GLU A 290 16.34 -16.52 2.20
CA GLU A 290 17.09 -15.38 2.71
C GLU A 290 16.39 -14.68 3.87
N CYS A 291 15.05 -14.56 3.81
CA CYS A 291 14.26 -13.78 4.77
C CYS A 291 13.64 -14.63 5.91
N GLY A 292 13.43 -15.94 5.67
CA GLY A 292 12.74 -16.80 6.65
C GLY A 292 11.23 -16.57 6.70
N ASN A 293 10.57 -17.11 7.75
CA ASN A 293 9.11 -17.07 7.92
C ASN A 293 8.65 -16.31 9.17
N LYS A 294 9.48 -15.44 9.74
CA LYS A 294 9.11 -14.54 10.85
C LYS A 294 9.38 -13.11 10.45
N TYR A 295 8.41 -12.24 10.73
CA TYR A 295 8.45 -10.82 10.39
C TYR A 295 8.56 -10.55 8.88
N PHE A 296 8.31 -11.58 8.07
CA PHE A 296 8.41 -11.50 6.61
C PHE A 296 7.28 -12.28 5.92
N ILE A 297 6.68 -11.64 4.92
CA ILE A 297 5.65 -12.20 4.05
C ILE A 297 6.14 -12.09 2.60
N PRO A 298 6.44 -13.23 1.92
CA PRO A 298 6.83 -13.19 0.52
C PRO A 298 5.67 -12.66 -0.33
N CYS A 299 5.93 -11.60 -1.09
CA CYS A 299 4.93 -10.95 -1.93
C CYS A 299 5.59 -10.28 -3.12
N ILE A 300 4.84 -10.18 -4.22
CA ILE A 300 5.23 -9.29 -5.32
C ILE A 300 5.29 -7.86 -4.78
N ALA A 301 6.36 -7.13 -5.12
CA ALA A 301 6.62 -5.79 -4.56
C ALA A 301 5.64 -4.76 -5.12
N GLN A 302 5.45 -4.74 -6.45
CA GLN A 302 4.59 -3.77 -7.14
C GLN A 302 3.29 -4.42 -7.61
N GLY A 303 2.18 -3.69 -7.44
CA GLY A 303 0.86 -4.16 -7.83
C GLY A 303 0.37 -5.32 -6.94
N GLY A 304 -0.41 -6.20 -7.54
CA GLY A 304 -1.02 -7.34 -6.88
C GLY A 304 -1.40 -8.41 -7.89
N PRO A 305 -2.55 -9.06 -7.76
CA PRO A 305 -3.03 -10.03 -8.74
C PRO A 305 -3.22 -9.47 -10.15
N GLY A 306 -3.29 -8.15 -10.28
CA GLY A 306 -3.28 -7.43 -11.54
C GLY A 306 -1.90 -7.16 -12.13
N SER A 307 -0.88 -7.97 -11.83
CA SER A 307 0.44 -7.92 -12.48
C SER A 307 0.31 -7.78 -14.00
N VAL A 308 1.27 -7.10 -14.64
CA VAL A 308 1.21 -6.72 -16.05
C VAL A 308 1.01 -7.92 -16.98
N TYR A 309 1.70 -9.04 -16.67
CA TYR A 309 1.61 -10.25 -17.45
C TYR A 309 0.67 -11.29 -16.80
N PRO A 310 -0.34 -11.77 -17.55
CA PRO A 310 -1.30 -12.73 -17.02
C PRO A 310 -0.64 -14.01 -16.51
N GLY A 311 -1.06 -14.47 -15.33
CA GLY A 311 -0.61 -15.73 -14.73
C GLY A 311 0.59 -15.62 -13.78
N VAL A 312 1.36 -14.55 -13.82
CA VAL A 312 2.53 -14.34 -12.94
C VAL A 312 2.14 -14.47 -11.47
N TYR A 313 1.13 -13.71 -11.02
CA TYR A 313 0.68 -13.76 -9.63
C TYR A 313 0.27 -15.18 -9.20
N LYS A 314 -0.46 -15.90 -10.08
CA LYS A 314 -0.84 -17.29 -9.80
C LYS A 314 0.38 -18.20 -9.67
N SER A 315 1.35 -18.07 -10.56
CA SER A 315 2.59 -18.85 -10.54
C SER A 315 3.39 -18.62 -9.25
N LEU A 316 3.46 -17.37 -8.78
CA LEU A 316 4.07 -17.04 -7.49
C LEU A 316 3.33 -17.70 -6.32
N CYS A 317 1.99 -17.63 -6.31
CA CYS A 317 1.20 -18.32 -5.30
C CYS A 317 1.44 -19.83 -5.30
N ASP A 318 1.46 -20.46 -6.47
CA ASP A 318 1.69 -21.91 -6.60
C ASP A 318 3.10 -22.30 -6.14
N SER A 319 4.09 -21.44 -6.40
CA SER A 319 5.48 -21.63 -5.94
C SER A 319 5.60 -21.54 -4.41
N ILE A 320 4.91 -20.58 -3.78
CA ILE A 320 4.88 -20.47 -2.31
C ILE A 320 4.18 -21.69 -1.69
N ASP A 321 3.06 -22.13 -2.25
CA ASP A 321 2.34 -23.31 -1.76
C ASP A 321 3.18 -24.59 -1.88
N LYS A 322 3.87 -24.76 -3.00
CA LYS A 322 4.81 -25.87 -3.21
C LYS A 322 5.94 -25.86 -2.18
N LEU A 323 6.51 -24.69 -1.91
CA LEU A 323 7.55 -24.52 -0.89
C LEU A 323 7.01 -24.82 0.52
N ASN A 324 5.77 -24.42 0.82
CA ASN A 324 5.10 -24.73 2.08
C ASN A 324 4.88 -26.24 2.25
N GLU A 325 4.48 -26.96 1.21
CA GLU A 325 4.37 -28.41 1.25
C GLU A 325 5.73 -29.07 1.50
N GLU A 326 6.77 -28.63 0.79
CA GLU A 326 8.12 -29.19 0.90
C GLU A 326 8.77 -28.93 2.29
N LYS A 327 8.64 -27.70 2.83
CA LYS A 327 9.31 -27.31 4.07
C LYS A 327 8.52 -27.64 5.35
N PHE A 328 7.20 -27.55 5.29
CA PHE A 328 6.33 -27.66 6.47
C PHE A 328 5.32 -28.82 6.36
N GLY A 329 5.22 -29.50 5.23
CA GLY A 329 4.24 -30.56 5.00
C GLY A 329 2.80 -30.07 4.92
N ILE A 330 2.59 -28.76 4.68
CA ILE A 330 1.27 -28.14 4.63
C ILE A 330 0.85 -27.92 3.19
N LYS A 331 -0.25 -28.59 2.82
CA LYS A 331 -0.93 -28.35 1.55
C LYS A 331 -1.95 -27.25 1.72
N ALA A 332 -1.69 -26.10 1.09
CA ALA A 332 -2.73 -25.11 0.92
C ALA A 332 -3.77 -25.60 -0.09
N SER A 333 -5.03 -25.30 0.14
CA SER A 333 -6.08 -25.54 -0.85
C SER A 333 -6.39 -24.24 -1.59
N GLU A 334 -6.68 -24.32 -2.88
CA GLU A 334 -7.17 -23.14 -3.65
C GLU A 334 -8.41 -22.51 -3.02
N SER A 335 -9.19 -23.26 -2.22
CA SER A 335 -10.36 -22.77 -1.52
C SER A 335 -10.05 -21.83 -0.34
N THR A 336 -8.80 -21.72 0.11
CA THR A 336 -8.37 -20.73 1.13
C THR A 336 -7.95 -19.40 0.52
N ARG A 337 -7.80 -19.34 -0.79
CA ARG A 337 -7.46 -18.08 -1.49
C ARG A 337 -8.74 -17.26 -1.69
N LEU A 338 -8.76 -16.08 -1.11
CA LEU A 338 -9.87 -15.15 -1.31
C LEU A 338 -9.85 -14.66 -2.76
N PRO A 339 -11.03 -14.58 -3.42
CA PRO A 339 -11.10 -13.96 -4.73
C PRO A 339 -10.73 -12.47 -4.60
N TRP A 340 -9.85 -12.01 -5.46
CA TRP A 340 -9.53 -10.59 -5.51
C TRP A 340 -10.73 -9.77 -5.94
N GLN A 341 -11.01 -8.73 -5.17
CA GLN A 341 -12.12 -7.81 -5.45
C GLN A 341 -11.64 -6.47 -6.00
N ILE A 342 -10.34 -6.18 -5.90
CA ILE A 342 -9.74 -4.94 -6.40
C ILE A 342 -8.76 -5.27 -7.52
N MET A 343 -9.03 -4.75 -8.72
CA MET A 343 -8.03 -4.61 -9.77
C MET A 343 -7.55 -3.16 -9.76
N PHE A 344 -6.27 -2.98 -9.53
CA PHE A 344 -5.62 -1.67 -9.64
C PHE A 344 -5.50 -1.27 -11.10
#